data_9823be8d79cea41dbd2f4b79a4824bd2
#
_entry.id   9823be8d79cea41dbd2f4b79a4824bd2
#
_cell.length_a   1.000
_cell.length_b   1.000
_cell.length_c   1.000
_cell.angle_alpha   90.00
_cell.angle_beta   90.00
_cell.angle_gamma   90.00
#
_symmetry.space_group_name_H-M   'P 1'
#
loop_
_entity.id
_entity.type
_entity.pdbx_description
1 polymer ?
#
loop_
_entity_poly.entity_id
_entity_poly.type
_entity_poly.pdbx_seq_one_letter_code
_entity_poly.pdbx_strand_id
1 'polypeptide(L)'
;LASCGPNPEAGGGIGGTGSVSVSSVSSGAVTKLSSVNISGTEYDTSNALYCIDSGPCSTENRLKVGMVVLVRGTVQFPSQGTASRIADTVTFDETVEGVVQTVAPDGSSVIVLGQVVEVNQDTVIDGDITEKSIRSLKPGVDVIVVSGLVAADGHIVATLIMKRSSTPHFEVQGMIKNHDVAGKRFEIGQLLIDYSGADVSSMRAGMVMSWNNRLVHARGDEWQVRSEAPNGASLRATKVKPLSLTVDDSAEAKLQGFITQLTPLGEFSINNHPIKVSLATKFEGGTEKDLVLGKHLFIHGALVQGVLEADEVIFK
;
A
#
# COMPACT_ATOMS: atom_id res chain seq x y z
N LEU A 1 -60.64 21.30 49.86
CA LEU A 1 -59.17 21.31 50.10
C LEU A 1 -58.51 20.92 48.79
N ALA A 2 -58.02 21.91 48.01
CA ALA A 2 -57.29 21.77 46.80
C ALA A 2 -55.82 21.50 47.12
N SER A 3 -55.25 20.45 46.51
CA SER A 3 -53.82 20.19 46.60
C SER A 3 -53.26 20.53 45.21
N CYS A 4 -52.43 21.56 45.14
CA CYS A 4 -51.58 21.86 44.00
C CYS A 4 -50.39 20.88 43.96
N GLY A 5 -50.33 20.05 42.91
CA GLY A 5 -49.10 19.32 42.59
C GLY A 5 -48.20 20.17 41.68
N PRO A 6 -46.86 20.06 41.84
CA PRO A 6 -45.95 20.83 41.01
C PRO A 6 -45.90 20.31 39.56
N ASN A 7 -45.92 21.27 38.65
CA ASN A 7 -45.73 21.09 37.22
C ASN A 7 -44.33 20.49 36.96
N PRO A 8 -44.16 19.43 36.15
CA PRO A 8 -42.81 19.03 35.70
C PRO A 8 -42.30 20.05 34.68
N GLU A 9 -41.24 20.75 35.03
CA GLU A 9 -40.49 21.58 34.11
C GLU A 9 -40.00 20.72 32.94
N ALA A 10 -40.37 21.12 31.75
CA ALA A 10 -39.82 20.56 30.52
C ALA A 10 -38.31 20.83 30.49
N GLY A 11 -37.53 19.82 30.81
CA GLY A 11 -36.08 19.83 30.60
C GLY A 11 -35.81 20.00 29.14
N GLY A 12 -35.36 21.21 28.75
CA GLY A 12 -34.86 21.49 27.42
C GLY A 12 -33.72 20.54 27.10
N GLY A 13 -33.97 19.58 26.21
CA GLY A 13 -32.93 18.77 25.67
C GLY A 13 -31.92 19.69 24.94
N ILE A 14 -30.69 19.70 25.41
CA ILE A 14 -29.57 20.30 24.71
C ILE A 14 -29.45 19.51 23.44
N GLY A 15 -29.88 20.08 22.31
CA GLY A 15 -29.63 19.54 20.97
C GLY A 15 -28.12 19.49 20.76
N GLY A 16 -27.51 18.32 20.98
CA GLY A 16 -26.13 18.10 20.68
C GLY A 16 -25.96 18.25 19.17
N THR A 17 -25.28 19.33 18.75
CA THR A 17 -24.71 19.46 17.42
C THR A 17 -23.54 18.49 17.28
N GLY A 18 -23.80 17.19 17.49
CA GLY A 18 -22.79 16.16 17.44
C GLY A 18 -22.38 15.88 16.00
N SER A 19 -21.17 16.29 15.59
CA SER A 19 -20.53 15.68 14.43
C SER A 19 -20.24 14.22 14.75
N VAL A 20 -20.68 13.32 13.87
CA VAL A 20 -20.33 11.90 13.99
C VAL A 20 -18.93 11.73 13.41
N SER A 21 -18.02 11.12 14.19
CA SER A 21 -16.68 10.79 13.75
C SER A 21 -16.54 9.28 13.64
N VAL A 22 -16.01 8.80 12.50
CA VAL A 22 -15.76 7.37 12.27
C VAL A 22 -14.32 7.15 11.82
N SER A 23 -13.77 5.95 12.09
CA SER A 23 -12.44 5.57 11.66
C SER A 23 -12.37 5.47 10.12
N SER A 24 -11.22 5.85 9.57
CA SER A 24 -10.93 5.80 8.14
C SER A 24 -9.54 5.24 7.88
N VAL A 25 -9.42 4.42 6.85
CA VAL A 25 -8.16 3.90 6.33
C VAL A 25 -8.13 4.01 4.81
N SER A 26 -7.03 4.48 4.25
CA SER A 26 -6.86 4.53 2.79
C SER A 26 -5.45 4.13 2.38
N SER A 27 -5.34 3.30 1.34
CA SER A 27 -4.07 2.95 0.73
C SER A 27 -4.10 3.19 -0.77
N GLY A 28 -3.12 3.93 -1.28
CA GLY A 28 -3.00 4.25 -2.70
C GLY A 28 -1.96 5.32 -2.99
N ALA A 29 -1.81 5.65 -4.26
CA ALA A 29 -0.85 6.64 -4.71
C ALA A 29 -1.30 8.07 -4.37
N VAL A 30 -0.37 8.88 -3.88
CA VAL A 30 -0.56 10.33 -3.68
C VAL A 30 -0.64 11.00 -5.05
N THR A 31 -1.75 11.66 -5.34
CA THR A 31 -1.96 12.35 -6.62
C THR A 31 -1.77 13.86 -6.52
N LYS A 32 -1.82 14.43 -5.30
CA LYS A 32 -1.69 15.86 -5.06
C LYS A 32 -1.16 16.13 -3.64
N LEU A 33 -0.37 17.20 -3.47
CA LEU A 33 0.29 17.53 -2.20
C LEU A 33 -0.29 18.77 -1.50
N SER A 34 -1.02 19.65 -2.18
CA SER A 34 -1.60 20.86 -1.56
C SER A 34 -2.65 20.54 -0.47
N SER A 35 -3.29 19.43 -0.63
CA SER A 35 -4.01 18.63 0.35
C SER A 35 -3.67 17.20 -0.06
N VAL A 36 -3.23 16.34 0.86
CA VAL A 36 -2.84 14.99 0.47
C VAL A 36 -4.04 14.27 -0.11
N ASN A 37 -4.00 14.06 -1.45
CA ASN A 37 -5.05 13.36 -2.16
C ASN A 37 -4.56 11.96 -2.51
N ILE A 38 -5.32 10.95 -2.06
CA ILE A 38 -5.04 9.53 -2.27
C ILE A 38 -6.26 8.93 -2.95
N SER A 39 -6.05 8.41 -4.16
CA SER A 39 -7.13 7.75 -4.91
C SER A 39 -8.41 8.61 -5.02
N GLY A 40 -8.25 9.92 -5.27
CA GLY A 40 -9.37 10.86 -5.38
C GLY A 40 -9.94 11.35 -4.04
N THR A 41 -9.36 10.95 -2.91
CA THR A 41 -9.79 11.35 -1.57
C THR A 41 -8.82 12.33 -0.96
N GLU A 42 -9.34 13.47 -0.52
CA GLU A 42 -8.59 14.54 0.13
C GLU A 42 -8.54 14.35 1.64
N TYR A 43 -7.35 14.49 2.22
CA TYR A 43 -7.09 14.41 3.66
C TYR A 43 -6.47 15.71 4.17
N ASP A 44 -6.97 16.21 5.30
CA ASP A 44 -6.25 17.18 6.11
C ASP A 44 -5.14 16.45 6.87
N THR A 45 -3.91 16.80 6.56
CA THR A 45 -2.71 16.21 7.15
C THR A 45 -1.95 17.19 8.05
N SER A 46 -2.56 18.31 8.43
CA SER A 46 -1.93 19.40 9.19
C SER A 46 -1.31 18.92 10.52
N ASN A 47 -1.90 17.90 11.13
CA ASN A 47 -1.45 17.33 12.41
C ASN A 47 -1.02 15.86 12.27
N ALA A 48 -0.86 15.35 11.04
CA ALA A 48 -0.51 13.96 10.82
C ALA A 48 0.93 13.65 11.22
N LEU A 49 1.14 12.43 11.69
CA LEU A 49 2.47 11.84 11.85
C LEU A 49 2.86 11.09 10.59
N TYR A 50 4.03 11.35 10.06
CA TYR A 50 4.59 10.68 8.89
C TYR A 50 5.60 9.63 9.33
N CYS A 51 5.33 8.36 8.99
CA CYS A 51 6.20 7.21 9.27
C CYS A 51 6.78 6.75 7.93
N ILE A 52 8.02 7.13 7.66
CA ILE A 52 8.70 6.93 6.37
C ILE A 52 9.79 5.87 6.54
N ASP A 53 9.90 4.92 5.62
CA ASP A 53 10.94 3.90 5.52
C ASP A 53 11.10 3.08 6.82
N SER A 54 10.00 2.73 7.46
CA SER A 54 10.00 2.04 8.77
C SER A 54 10.79 2.76 9.87
N GLY A 55 11.09 4.04 9.66
CA GLY A 55 11.76 4.92 10.63
C GLY A 55 10.80 5.45 11.70
N PRO A 56 11.31 6.25 12.65
CA PRO A 56 10.47 6.91 13.64
C PRO A 56 9.52 7.91 12.95
N CYS A 57 8.27 7.92 13.41
CA CYS A 57 7.29 8.88 12.90
C CYS A 57 7.64 10.32 13.32
N SER A 58 7.41 11.28 12.45
CA SER A 58 7.66 12.70 12.67
C SER A 58 6.52 13.56 12.09
N THR A 59 6.52 14.84 12.41
CA THR A 59 5.58 15.81 11.83
C THR A 59 6.07 16.38 10.48
N GLU A 60 7.26 16.01 10.05
CA GLU A 60 7.84 16.48 8.79
C GLU A 60 7.20 15.76 7.59
N ASN A 61 6.50 16.51 6.75
CA ASN A 61 5.93 15.98 5.53
C ASN A 61 7.01 15.87 4.44
N ARG A 62 7.36 14.63 4.10
CA ARG A 62 8.31 14.29 3.02
C ARG A 62 7.62 13.58 1.84
N LEU A 63 6.30 13.65 1.77
CA LEU A 63 5.57 13.00 0.69
C LEU A 63 5.89 13.62 -0.67
N LYS A 64 5.85 12.78 -1.69
CA LYS A 64 5.92 13.15 -3.09
C LYS A 64 4.73 12.57 -3.85
N VAL A 65 4.34 13.24 -4.93
CA VAL A 65 3.33 12.69 -5.86
C VAL A 65 3.85 11.36 -6.40
N GLY A 66 2.98 10.36 -6.43
CA GLY A 66 3.28 9.01 -6.83
C GLY A 66 3.69 8.07 -5.68
N MET A 67 3.98 8.55 -4.47
CA MET A 67 4.18 7.66 -3.32
C MET A 67 2.89 6.88 -3.03
N VAL A 68 2.99 5.57 -2.92
CA VAL A 68 1.89 4.71 -2.44
C VAL A 68 1.95 4.69 -0.92
N VAL A 69 0.96 5.25 -0.29
CA VAL A 69 0.93 5.44 1.16
C VAL A 69 -0.27 4.75 1.79
N LEU A 70 -0.15 4.47 3.08
CA LEU A 70 -1.25 4.06 3.95
C LEU A 70 -1.58 5.22 4.89
N VAL A 71 -2.81 5.73 4.81
CA VAL A 71 -3.32 6.77 5.70
C VAL A 71 -4.32 6.16 6.67
N ARG A 72 -4.14 6.45 7.95
CA ARG A 72 -5.12 6.18 9.00
C ARG A 72 -5.59 7.50 9.57
N GLY A 73 -6.88 7.58 9.86
CA GLY A 73 -7.47 8.80 10.38
C GLY A 73 -8.94 8.65 10.69
N THR A 74 -9.63 9.77 10.63
CA THR A 74 -11.06 9.86 10.93
C THR A 74 -11.81 10.64 9.85
N VAL A 75 -13.06 10.24 9.61
CA VAL A 75 -14.02 11.04 8.84
C VAL A 75 -14.97 11.71 9.79
N GLN A 76 -15.10 13.00 9.66
CA GLN A 76 -16.06 13.81 10.43
C GLN A 76 -17.24 14.15 9.52
N PHE A 77 -18.43 13.77 9.95
CA PHE A 77 -19.68 14.11 9.29
C PHE A 77 -20.34 15.26 10.08
N PRO A 78 -20.20 16.51 9.63
CA PRO A 78 -20.90 17.63 10.26
C PRO A 78 -22.39 17.50 10.04
N SER A 79 -23.20 18.08 10.92
CA SER A 79 -24.67 18.12 10.75
C SER A 79 -25.10 18.89 9.49
N GLN A 80 -24.25 19.78 8.98
CA GLN A 80 -24.39 20.49 7.71
C GLN A 80 -23.03 20.64 7.02
N GLY A 81 -23.00 20.44 5.70
CA GLY A 81 -21.77 20.56 4.90
C GLY A 81 -21.23 19.22 4.42
N THR A 82 -20.01 19.23 3.90
CA THR A 82 -19.32 18.04 3.39
C THR A 82 -18.51 17.36 4.47
N ALA A 83 -18.41 16.04 4.41
CA ALA A 83 -17.53 15.27 5.29
C ALA A 83 -16.06 15.70 5.12
N SER A 84 -15.36 15.88 6.23
CA SER A 84 -13.92 16.15 6.24
C SER A 84 -13.16 14.92 6.72
N ARG A 85 -11.98 14.67 6.12
CA ARG A 85 -11.12 13.56 6.49
C ARG A 85 -9.83 14.10 7.08
N ILE A 86 -9.53 13.66 8.29
CA ILE A 86 -8.35 14.07 9.05
C ILE A 86 -7.43 12.86 9.13
N ALA A 87 -6.19 13.01 8.67
CA ALA A 87 -5.18 11.99 8.80
C ALA A 87 -4.50 12.08 10.17
N ASP A 88 -4.43 10.97 10.88
CA ASP A 88 -3.65 10.83 12.12
C ASP A 88 -2.22 10.36 11.78
N THR A 89 -2.11 9.37 10.88
CA THR A 89 -0.82 8.86 10.44
C THR A 89 -0.80 8.63 8.93
N VAL A 90 0.35 8.92 8.32
CA VAL A 90 0.66 8.60 6.93
C VAL A 90 1.91 7.74 6.92
N THR A 91 1.79 6.51 6.46
CA THR A 91 2.90 5.56 6.39
C THR A 91 3.32 5.34 4.94
N PHE A 92 4.60 5.41 4.67
CA PHE A 92 5.22 5.11 3.40
C PHE A 92 6.35 4.10 3.62
N ASP A 93 6.33 3.00 2.87
CA ASP A 93 7.44 2.06 2.73
C ASP A 93 7.69 1.87 1.22
N GLU A 94 8.93 1.87 0.78
CA GLU A 94 9.30 1.69 -0.61
C GLU A 94 8.85 0.32 -1.14
N THR A 95 8.39 0.28 -2.41
CA THR A 95 8.05 -1.00 -3.04
C THR A 95 9.30 -1.79 -3.40
N VAL A 96 10.32 -1.10 -3.92
CA VAL A 96 11.69 -1.64 -4.05
C VAL A 96 12.70 -0.51 -3.97
N GLU A 97 13.79 -0.73 -3.21
CA GLU A 97 14.98 0.10 -3.22
C GLU A 97 16.21 -0.76 -3.50
N GLY A 98 17.00 -0.36 -4.50
CA GLY A 98 18.21 -1.11 -4.84
C GLY A 98 18.96 -0.59 -6.05
N VAL A 99 20.03 -1.31 -6.39
CA VAL A 99 20.86 -1.01 -7.55
C VAL A 99 20.13 -1.39 -8.83
N VAL A 100 20.14 -0.50 -9.80
CA VAL A 100 19.64 -0.75 -11.15
C VAL A 100 20.48 -1.85 -11.81
N GLN A 101 19.85 -2.94 -12.22
CA GLN A 101 20.51 -4.05 -12.90
C GLN A 101 20.46 -3.89 -14.44
N THR A 102 19.30 -3.58 -14.97
CA THR A 102 19.09 -3.34 -16.41
C THR A 102 18.04 -2.28 -16.64
N VAL A 103 18.11 -1.60 -17.76
CA VAL A 103 17.08 -0.66 -18.25
C VAL A 103 16.68 -1.08 -19.65
N ALA A 104 15.38 -1.20 -19.91
CA ALA A 104 14.88 -1.50 -21.26
C ALA A 104 15.24 -0.35 -22.22
N PRO A 105 15.68 -0.65 -23.46
CA PRO A 105 16.11 0.38 -24.42
C PRO A 105 15.01 1.38 -24.77
N ASP A 106 13.75 0.96 -24.75
CA ASP A 106 12.58 1.81 -24.99
C ASP A 106 12.15 2.63 -23.78
N GLY A 107 12.72 2.35 -22.59
CA GLY A 107 12.38 3.00 -21.35
C GLY A 107 11.06 2.51 -20.72
N SER A 108 10.53 1.36 -21.15
CA SER A 108 9.29 0.80 -20.63
C SER A 108 9.46 0.06 -19.31
N SER A 109 10.70 -0.32 -18.95
CA SER A 109 10.96 -1.04 -17.69
C SER A 109 12.40 -0.90 -17.21
N VAL A 110 12.58 -1.17 -15.92
CA VAL A 110 13.88 -1.28 -15.26
C VAL A 110 13.88 -2.50 -14.33
N ILE A 111 15.01 -3.17 -14.19
CA ILE A 111 15.18 -4.27 -13.21
C ILE A 111 15.98 -3.76 -12.03
N VAL A 112 15.44 -3.93 -10.83
CA VAL A 112 16.02 -3.56 -9.53
C VAL A 112 15.86 -4.72 -8.57
N LEU A 113 16.95 -5.21 -7.97
CA LEU A 113 16.92 -6.37 -7.06
C LEU A 113 16.11 -7.57 -7.60
N GLY A 114 16.26 -7.89 -8.88
CA GLY A 114 15.51 -8.99 -9.51
C GLY A 114 14.02 -8.73 -9.70
N GLN A 115 13.55 -7.51 -9.45
CA GLN A 115 12.16 -7.11 -9.69
C GLN A 115 12.04 -6.40 -11.04
N VAL A 116 11.07 -6.80 -11.83
CA VAL A 116 10.68 -6.07 -13.04
C VAL A 116 9.79 -4.90 -12.62
N VAL A 117 10.23 -3.70 -12.93
CA VAL A 117 9.51 -2.45 -12.67
C VAL A 117 9.05 -1.89 -14.01
N GLU A 118 7.75 -1.91 -14.25
CA GLU A 118 7.12 -1.32 -15.41
C GLU A 118 7.01 0.19 -15.23
N VAL A 119 7.32 0.93 -16.30
CA VAL A 119 7.24 2.39 -16.37
C VAL A 119 6.28 2.77 -17.47
N ASN A 120 5.26 3.54 -17.14
CA ASN A 120 4.26 4.00 -18.09
C ASN A 120 4.06 5.52 -18.00
N GLN A 121 3.09 6.06 -18.72
CA GLN A 121 2.83 7.51 -18.78
C GLN A 121 2.38 8.12 -17.43
N ASP A 122 1.84 7.32 -16.52
CA ASP A 122 1.39 7.76 -15.21
C ASP A 122 2.52 7.72 -14.16
N THR A 123 3.69 7.14 -14.51
CA THR A 123 4.84 7.05 -13.62
C THR A 123 5.50 8.42 -13.47
N VAL A 124 5.57 8.91 -12.24
CA VAL A 124 6.33 10.12 -11.91
C VAL A 124 7.81 9.77 -11.83
N ILE A 125 8.64 10.46 -12.59
CA ILE A 125 10.10 10.35 -12.51
C ILE A 125 10.63 11.62 -11.85
N ASP A 126 11.32 11.48 -10.71
CA ASP A 126 11.82 12.62 -9.92
C ASP A 126 12.88 13.41 -10.68
N GLY A 127 12.98 14.69 -10.34
CA GLY A 127 13.89 15.65 -10.98
C GLY A 127 15.39 15.31 -10.84
N ASP A 128 15.76 14.46 -9.88
CA ASP A 128 17.13 13.98 -9.69
C ASP A 128 17.58 12.96 -10.77
N ILE A 129 16.64 12.45 -11.57
CA ILE A 129 16.91 11.60 -12.72
C ILE A 129 16.97 12.47 -13.98
N THR A 130 18.13 12.46 -14.64
CA THR A 130 18.40 13.28 -15.84
C THR A 130 17.32 13.09 -16.90
N GLU A 131 16.86 14.21 -17.50
CA GLU A 131 15.81 14.22 -18.54
C GLU A 131 14.47 13.62 -18.09
N LYS A 132 14.30 13.37 -16.78
CA LYS A 132 13.15 12.61 -16.24
C LYS A 132 12.90 11.32 -17.02
N SER A 133 13.97 10.60 -17.34
CA SER A 133 13.93 9.38 -18.13
C SER A 133 14.78 8.30 -17.49
N ILE A 134 14.19 7.12 -17.28
CA ILE A 134 14.94 5.97 -16.75
C ILE A 134 16.08 5.52 -17.68
N ARG A 135 16.06 5.91 -18.96
CA ARG A 135 17.16 5.62 -19.91
C ARG A 135 18.49 6.26 -19.50
N SER A 136 18.45 7.31 -18.67
CA SER A 136 19.65 7.96 -18.15
C SER A 136 20.29 7.23 -16.98
N LEU A 137 19.59 6.24 -16.40
CA LEU A 137 20.08 5.44 -15.29
C LEU A 137 21.21 4.52 -15.73
N LYS A 138 22.21 4.37 -14.86
CA LYS A 138 23.42 3.58 -15.13
C LYS A 138 23.33 2.25 -14.40
N PRO A 139 23.16 1.11 -15.11
CA PRO A 139 23.18 -0.21 -14.50
C PRO A 139 24.47 -0.47 -13.71
N GLY A 140 24.35 -1.13 -12.56
CA GLY A 140 25.46 -1.43 -11.65
C GLY A 140 25.97 -0.23 -10.81
N VAL A 141 25.45 0.98 -11.05
CA VAL A 141 25.93 2.22 -10.41
C VAL A 141 24.82 2.95 -9.68
N ASP A 142 23.73 3.22 -10.36
CA ASP A 142 22.64 4.02 -9.81
C ASP A 142 21.77 3.17 -8.88
N VAL A 143 21.41 3.77 -7.75
CA VAL A 143 20.44 3.24 -6.79
C VAL A 143 19.16 4.02 -6.96
N ILE A 144 18.06 3.32 -7.09
CA ILE A 144 16.74 3.95 -7.17
C ILE A 144 15.79 3.42 -6.11
N VAL A 145 14.87 4.28 -5.75
CA VAL A 145 13.68 3.99 -4.95
C VAL A 145 12.48 3.99 -5.87
N VAL A 146 11.70 2.94 -5.80
CA VAL A 146 10.45 2.81 -6.55
C VAL A 146 9.29 2.73 -5.57
N SER A 147 8.31 3.59 -5.78
CA SER A 147 6.97 3.39 -5.25
C SER A 147 6.08 2.88 -6.37
N GLY A 148 5.26 1.88 -6.08
CA GLY A 148 4.40 1.27 -7.10
C GLY A 148 3.44 0.24 -6.54
N LEU A 149 2.65 -0.33 -7.41
CA LEU A 149 1.67 -1.36 -7.10
C LEU A 149 2.18 -2.70 -7.63
N VAL A 150 2.13 -3.73 -6.78
CA VAL A 150 2.53 -5.09 -7.17
C VAL A 150 1.39 -5.76 -7.95
N ALA A 151 1.66 -6.16 -9.18
CA ALA A 151 0.71 -6.87 -10.03
C ALA A 151 0.62 -8.37 -9.69
N ALA A 152 -0.36 -9.07 -10.25
CA ALA A 152 -0.64 -10.46 -9.94
C ALA A 152 0.50 -11.43 -10.32
N ASP A 153 1.24 -11.14 -11.37
CA ASP A 153 2.41 -11.91 -11.82
C ASP A 153 3.69 -11.57 -11.04
N GLY A 154 3.64 -10.51 -10.21
CA GLY A 154 4.71 -10.06 -9.32
C GLY A 154 5.55 -8.92 -9.87
N HIS A 155 5.32 -8.41 -11.08
CA HIS A 155 5.98 -7.17 -11.50
C HIS A 155 5.42 -5.96 -10.75
N ILE A 156 6.20 -4.88 -10.68
CA ILE A 156 5.82 -3.63 -10.02
C ILE A 156 5.44 -2.62 -11.10
N VAL A 157 4.22 -2.09 -11.06
CA VAL A 157 3.83 -0.94 -11.87
C VAL A 157 4.20 0.33 -11.10
N ALA A 158 5.24 1.02 -11.56
CA ALA A 158 5.78 2.19 -10.85
C ALA A 158 4.81 3.38 -10.88
N THR A 159 4.59 3.99 -9.73
CA THR A 159 3.90 5.27 -9.58
C THR A 159 4.87 6.41 -9.38
N LEU A 160 6.06 6.12 -8.80
CA LEU A 160 7.14 7.09 -8.62
C LEU A 160 8.50 6.36 -8.69
N ILE A 161 9.47 6.96 -9.37
CA ILE A 161 10.87 6.53 -9.38
C ILE A 161 11.74 7.72 -8.95
N MET A 162 12.57 7.49 -7.94
CA MET A 162 13.53 8.48 -7.40
C MET A 162 14.93 7.90 -7.43
N LYS A 163 15.93 8.77 -7.53
CA LYS A 163 17.34 8.38 -7.35
C LYS A 163 17.73 8.55 -5.88
N ARG A 164 18.45 7.57 -5.34
CA ARG A 164 19.01 7.64 -3.98
C ARG A 164 20.46 8.08 -4.05
N SER A 165 20.81 9.07 -3.24
CA SER A 165 22.20 9.58 -3.15
C SER A 165 22.97 9.09 -1.92
N SER A 166 22.31 8.47 -0.95
CA SER A 166 22.90 7.91 0.27
C SER A 166 23.13 6.41 0.17
N THR A 167 23.83 5.83 1.17
CA THR A 167 24.01 4.37 1.27
C THR A 167 22.65 3.69 1.24
N PRO A 168 22.41 2.78 0.28
CA PRO A 168 21.10 2.18 0.12
C PRO A 168 20.79 1.22 1.26
N HIS A 169 19.56 1.21 1.69
CA HIS A 169 18.93 0.03 2.23
C HIS A 169 18.37 -0.75 1.05
N PHE A 170 18.45 -2.08 1.10
CA PHE A 170 17.87 -2.91 0.05
C PHE A 170 16.52 -3.40 0.54
N GLU A 171 15.47 -2.99 -0.13
CA GLU A 171 14.10 -3.29 0.26
C GLU A 171 13.28 -3.80 -0.92
N VAL A 172 12.37 -4.72 -0.65
CA VAL A 172 11.45 -5.23 -1.67
C VAL A 172 10.12 -5.63 -1.06
N GLN A 173 9.06 -5.25 -1.72
CA GLN A 173 7.72 -5.77 -1.49
C GLN A 173 7.35 -6.73 -2.62
N GLY A 174 6.74 -7.87 -2.27
CA GLY A 174 6.29 -8.81 -3.28
C GLY A 174 5.75 -10.12 -2.70
N MET A 175 5.25 -10.94 -3.60
CA MET A 175 4.69 -12.25 -3.27
C MET A 175 5.79 -13.28 -3.06
N ILE A 176 5.76 -13.96 -1.92
CA ILE A 176 6.67 -15.08 -1.65
C ILE A 176 6.36 -16.25 -2.58
N LYS A 177 7.41 -16.76 -3.21
CA LYS A 177 7.43 -18.02 -3.96
C LYS A 177 8.57 -18.90 -3.47
N ASN A 178 8.50 -20.18 -3.74
CA ASN A 178 9.57 -21.16 -3.47
C ASN A 178 10.10 -21.11 -2.03
N HIS A 179 9.19 -21.00 -1.05
CA HIS A 179 9.57 -20.95 0.36
C HIS A 179 10.18 -22.27 0.84
N ASP A 180 11.48 -22.23 1.09
CA ASP A 180 12.25 -23.32 1.73
C ASP A 180 12.36 -23.03 3.23
N VAL A 181 11.54 -23.71 4.02
CA VAL A 181 11.50 -23.55 5.48
C VAL A 181 12.80 -24.04 6.13
N ALA A 182 13.37 -25.14 5.62
CA ALA A 182 14.59 -25.73 6.17
C ALA A 182 15.83 -24.89 5.85
N GLY A 183 15.92 -24.42 4.62
CA GLY A 183 17.00 -23.51 4.17
C GLY A 183 16.83 -22.05 4.58
N LYS A 184 15.68 -21.70 5.19
CA LYS A 184 15.31 -20.33 5.58
C LYS A 184 15.45 -19.34 4.42
N ARG A 185 14.89 -19.70 3.28
CA ARG A 185 14.94 -18.92 2.04
C ARG A 185 13.59 -18.89 1.36
N PHE A 186 13.38 -17.85 0.59
CA PHE A 186 12.24 -17.74 -0.34
C PHE A 186 12.61 -16.80 -1.49
N GLU A 187 11.75 -16.73 -2.49
CA GLU A 187 11.94 -15.84 -3.63
C GLU A 187 10.82 -14.80 -3.71
N ILE A 188 11.20 -13.57 -4.14
CA ILE A 188 10.30 -12.53 -4.61
C ILE A 188 10.77 -12.13 -6.01
N GLY A 189 9.97 -12.38 -7.04
CA GLY A 189 10.43 -12.22 -8.42
C GLY A 189 11.65 -13.09 -8.70
N GLN A 190 12.77 -12.48 -9.10
CA GLN A 190 14.06 -13.16 -9.29
C GLN A 190 15.04 -12.93 -8.12
N LEU A 191 14.58 -12.37 -7.01
CA LEU A 191 15.36 -12.13 -5.81
C LEU A 191 15.23 -13.31 -4.86
N LEU A 192 16.35 -13.98 -4.56
CA LEU A 192 16.44 -14.96 -3.48
C LEU A 192 16.67 -14.22 -2.14
N ILE A 193 15.80 -14.45 -1.18
CA ILE A 193 15.90 -13.85 0.16
C ILE A 193 16.33 -14.91 1.16
N ASP A 194 17.50 -14.69 1.78
CA ASP A 194 17.96 -15.44 2.94
C ASP A 194 17.48 -14.73 4.21
N TYR A 195 16.55 -15.35 4.94
CA TYR A 195 16.01 -14.80 6.18
C TYR A 195 16.55 -15.51 7.44
N SER A 196 17.67 -16.24 7.32
CA SER A 196 18.22 -17.04 8.42
C SER A 196 18.58 -16.20 9.66
N GLY A 197 18.97 -14.92 9.45
CA GLY A 197 19.29 -13.95 10.50
C GLY A 197 18.24 -12.86 10.72
N ALA A 198 17.12 -12.91 10.00
CA ALA A 198 16.14 -11.83 9.99
C ALA A 198 15.17 -11.86 11.18
N ASP A 199 14.70 -10.68 11.58
CA ASP A 199 13.49 -10.57 12.41
C ASP A 199 12.25 -10.93 11.57
N VAL A 200 11.67 -12.07 11.90
CA VAL A 200 10.44 -12.62 11.28
C VAL A 200 9.31 -12.75 12.30
N SER A 201 9.39 -12.05 13.42
CA SER A 201 8.43 -12.16 14.53
C SER A 201 6.99 -11.92 14.08
N SER A 202 6.78 -10.95 13.20
CA SER A 202 5.47 -10.60 12.64
C SER A 202 4.94 -11.64 11.63
N MET A 203 5.80 -12.50 11.08
CA MET A 203 5.40 -13.56 10.14
C MET A 203 4.82 -14.80 10.84
N ARG A 204 5.04 -14.94 12.15
CA ARG A 204 4.71 -16.12 12.93
C ARG A 204 3.26 -16.19 13.41
N ALA A 205 2.45 -15.20 13.11
CA ALA A 205 1.04 -15.22 13.46
C ALA A 205 0.31 -16.35 12.69
N GLY A 206 0.04 -17.43 13.38
CA GLY A 206 -0.53 -18.68 12.88
C GLY A 206 0.56 -19.73 12.52
N MET A 207 0.32 -21.00 12.85
CA MET A 207 1.18 -22.13 12.49
C MET A 207 1.10 -22.44 10.99
N VAL A 208 1.62 -21.56 10.15
CA VAL A 208 1.65 -21.80 8.70
C VAL A 208 3.00 -22.41 8.33
N MET A 209 2.97 -23.62 7.83
CA MET A 209 4.18 -24.36 7.41
C MET A 209 4.88 -23.74 6.20
N SER A 210 4.17 -22.95 5.39
CA SER A 210 4.74 -22.24 4.24
C SER A 210 4.21 -20.82 4.15
N TRP A 211 5.07 -19.90 3.71
CA TRP A 211 4.72 -18.50 3.45
C TRP A 211 4.42 -18.22 1.98
N ASN A 212 4.40 -19.24 1.12
CA ASN A 212 4.08 -19.05 -0.29
C ASN A 212 2.76 -18.31 -0.48
N ASN A 213 2.74 -17.42 -1.48
CA ASN A 213 1.62 -16.55 -1.83
C ASN A 213 1.27 -15.48 -0.78
N ARG A 214 2.15 -15.23 0.19
CA ARG A 214 2.02 -14.06 1.06
C ARG A 214 2.73 -12.87 0.44
N LEU A 215 2.09 -11.73 0.45
CA LEU A 215 2.72 -10.46 0.13
C LEU A 215 3.47 -9.96 1.36
N VAL A 216 4.75 -9.68 1.20
CA VAL A 216 5.63 -9.26 2.29
C VAL A 216 6.50 -8.08 1.90
N HIS A 217 7.04 -7.41 2.91
CA HIS A 217 8.13 -6.47 2.80
C HIS A 217 9.38 -7.10 3.44
N ALA A 218 10.44 -7.24 2.66
CA ALA A 218 11.74 -7.72 3.11
C ALA A 218 12.77 -6.61 2.99
N ARG A 219 13.58 -6.43 4.05
CA ARG A 219 14.66 -5.45 4.12
C ARG A 219 15.96 -6.14 4.49
N GLY A 220 17.07 -5.70 3.89
CA GLY A 220 18.41 -6.20 4.18
C GLY A 220 19.50 -5.19 3.87
N ASP A 221 20.73 -5.49 4.29
CA ASP A 221 21.86 -4.60 4.14
C ASP A 221 22.89 -5.14 3.14
N GLU A 222 22.79 -6.41 2.75
CA GLU A 222 23.71 -7.07 1.83
C GLU A 222 22.95 -7.71 0.66
N TRP A 223 23.35 -7.38 -0.55
CA TRP A 223 22.83 -8.00 -1.77
C TRP A 223 23.94 -8.42 -2.70
N GLN A 224 23.67 -9.39 -3.57
CA GLN A 224 24.62 -9.90 -4.57
C GLN A 224 23.87 -10.27 -5.86
N VAL A 225 24.54 -10.12 -7.00
CA VAL A 225 24.08 -10.66 -8.27
C VAL A 225 24.24 -12.17 -8.26
N ARG A 226 23.23 -12.90 -8.73
CA ARG A 226 23.28 -14.35 -8.91
C ARG A 226 23.67 -14.68 -10.34
N SER A 227 24.82 -15.33 -10.52
CA SER A 227 25.32 -15.70 -11.83
C SER A 227 24.50 -16.78 -12.54
N GLU A 228 23.80 -17.61 -11.78
CA GLU A 228 22.97 -18.70 -12.26
C GLU A 228 21.58 -18.29 -12.79
N ALA A 229 21.17 -17.05 -12.54
CA ALA A 229 19.88 -16.53 -12.96
C ALA A 229 20.05 -15.19 -13.68
N PRO A 230 19.64 -15.05 -14.96
CA PRO A 230 19.64 -13.77 -15.65
C PRO A 230 18.84 -12.75 -14.85
N ASN A 231 19.47 -11.59 -14.55
CA ASN A 231 18.90 -10.54 -13.68
C ASN A 231 18.57 -10.98 -12.27
N GLY A 232 18.97 -12.20 -11.84
CA GLY A 232 18.77 -12.70 -10.49
C GLY A 232 19.67 -11.98 -9.49
N ALA A 233 19.18 -11.86 -8.26
CA ALA A 233 19.91 -11.30 -7.13
C ALA A 233 19.64 -12.14 -5.87
N SER A 234 20.46 -11.95 -4.84
CA SER A 234 20.19 -12.45 -3.49
C SER A 234 20.28 -11.30 -2.50
N LEU A 235 19.41 -11.34 -1.50
CA LEU A 235 19.36 -10.39 -0.38
C LEU A 235 19.47 -11.16 0.93
N ARG A 236 20.38 -10.75 1.79
CA ARG A 236 20.42 -11.17 3.17
C ARG A 236 19.49 -10.28 3.97
N ALA A 237 18.33 -10.82 4.32
CA ALA A 237 17.33 -10.04 5.02
C ALA A 237 17.69 -9.84 6.49
N THR A 238 17.44 -8.64 7.00
CA THR A 238 17.49 -8.28 8.42
C THR A 238 16.08 -8.27 9.02
N LYS A 239 15.05 -8.04 8.19
CA LYS A 239 13.64 -8.05 8.60
C LYS A 239 12.73 -8.51 7.47
N VAL A 240 11.70 -9.29 7.83
CA VAL A 240 10.58 -9.65 6.94
C VAL A 240 9.29 -9.42 7.69
N LYS A 241 8.38 -8.62 7.13
CA LYS A 241 7.05 -8.34 7.67
C LYS A 241 5.96 -8.62 6.63
N PRO A 242 4.75 -9.08 7.04
CA PRO A 242 3.65 -9.17 6.10
C PRO A 242 3.21 -7.76 5.70
N LEU A 243 2.87 -7.59 4.42
CA LEU A 243 2.12 -6.44 3.96
C LEU A 243 0.64 -6.75 4.18
N SER A 244 0.10 -6.23 5.24
CA SER A 244 -1.32 -6.29 5.54
C SER A 244 -1.75 -4.92 6.03
N LEU A 245 -2.98 -4.52 5.67
CA LEU A 245 -3.66 -3.46 6.39
C LEU A 245 -3.99 -4.03 7.78
N THR A 246 -2.98 -4.15 8.67
CA THR A 246 -3.24 -4.43 10.08
C THR A 246 -3.92 -3.19 10.66
N VAL A 247 -5.21 -3.10 10.45
CA VAL A 247 -6.04 -1.99 10.91
C VAL A 247 -7.23 -2.61 11.61
N ASP A 248 -7.61 -2.02 12.73
CA ASP A 248 -8.90 -2.29 13.36
C ASP A 248 -10.03 -2.01 12.37
N ASP A 249 -11.19 -2.55 12.62
CA ASP A 249 -12.38 -2.30 11.82
C ASP A 249 -12.53 -0.80 11.55
N SER A 250 -12.81 -0.46 10.30
CA SER A 250 -12.90 0.92 9.85
C SER A 250 -14.18 1.16 9.06
N ALA A 251 -14.92 2.16 9.47
CA ALA A 251 -16.20 2.49 8.84
C ALA A 251 -16.04 3.08 7.42
N GLU A 252 -14.87 3.63 7.09
CA GLU A 252 -14.50 4.01 5.73
C GLU A 252 -13.14 3.40 5.39
N ALA A 253 -13.09 2.57 4.36
CA ALA A 253 -11.87 1.98 3.85
C ALA A 253 -11.75 2.20 2.33
N LYS A 254 -10.55 2.56 1.87
CA LYS A 254 -10.24 2.75 0.46
C LYS A 254 -8.94 2.05 0.11
N LEU A 255 -8.95 1.34 -0.99
CA LEU A 255 -7.80 0.55 -1.43
C LEU A 255 -7.62 0.68 -2.93
N GLN A 256 -6.39 0.99 -3.34
CA GLN A 256 -5.95 0.96 -4.74
C GLN A 256 -5.00 -0.22 -4.94
N GLY A 257 -5.17 -0.97 -6.02
CA GLY A 257 -4.23 -2.03 -6.39
C GLY A 257 -4.75 -2.95 -7.47
N PHE A 258 -3.95 -3.98 -7.74
CA PHE A 258 -4.30 -5.03 -8.69
C PHE A 258 -4.95 -6.22 -7.98
N ILE A 259 -5.90 -6.88 -8.63
CA ILE A 259 -6.41 -8.16 -8.15
C ILE A 259 -5.26 -9.17 -8.20
N THR A 260 -4.82 -9.65 -7.04
CA THR A 260 -3.70 -10.60 -6.90
C THR A 260 -4.15 -12.03 -6.68
N GLN A 261 -5.39 -12.24 -6.25
CA GLN A 261 -5.98 -13.55 -6.05
C GLN A 261 -7.48 -13.51 -6.37
N LEU A 262 -7.99 -14.61 -6.95
CA LEU A 262 -9.40 -14.85 -7.19
C LEU A 262 -9.76 -16.22 -6.64
N THR A 263 -10.88 -16.30 -5.91
CA THR A 263 -11.43 -17.58 -5.47
C THR A 263 -12.56 -18.04 -6.41
N PRO A 264 -12.85 -19.35 -6.47
CA PRO A 264 -13.96 -19.85 -7.26
C PRO A 264 -15.34 -19.31 -6.84
N LEU A 265 -15.46 -18.75 -5.63
CA LEU A 265 -16.69 -18.17 -5.08
C LEU A 265 -16.87 -16.68 -5.41
N GLY A 266 -16.00 -16.10 -6.27
CA GLY A 266 -16.10 -14.70 -6.67
C GLY A 266 -15.50 -13.70 -5.67
N GLU A 267 -14.91 -14.19 -4.56
CA GLU A 267 -14.13 -13.37 -3.67
C GLU A 267 -12.76 -13.12 -4.28
N PHE A 268 -12.19 -11.94 -4.07
CA PHE A 268 -10.87 -11.61 -4.57
C PHE A 268 -10.04 -10.87 -3.53
N SER A 269 -8.75 -10.75 -3.79
CA SER A 269 -7.85 -10.00 -2.91
C SER A 269 -7.03 -8.99 -3.71
N ILE A 270 -6.81 -7.83 -3.10
CA ILE A 270 -5.86 -6.81 -3.54
C ILE A 270 -4.78 -6.74 -2.46
N ASN A 271 -3.52 -6.99 -2.82
CA ASN A 271 -2.39 -6.93 -1.87
C ASN A 271 -2.62 -7.76 -0.59
N ASN A 272 -3.14 -8.99 -0.71
CA ASN A 272 -3.57 -9.86 0.39
C ASN A 272 -4.75 -9.35 1.24
N HIS A 273 -5.40 -8.27 0.86
CA HIS A 273 -6.64 -7.84 1.51
C HIS A 273 -7.81 -8.53 0.84
N PRO A 274 -8.55 -9.37 1.54
CA PRO A 274 -9.76 -9.97 1.01
C PRO A 274 -10.82 -8.88 0.79
N ILE A 275 -11.42 -8.91 -0.39
CA ILE A 275 -12.48 -8.00 -0.82
C ILE A 275 -13.74 -8.81 -1.01
N LYS A 276 -14.84 -8.34 -0.45
CA LYS A 276 -16.15 -8.92 -0.62
C LYS A 276 -17.06 -7.93 -1.34
N VAL A 277 -17.64 -8.37 -2.46
CA VAL A 277 -18.68 -7.65 -3.16
C VAL A 277 -20.06 -8.25 -2.81
N SER A 278 -21.09 -7.46 -2.97
CA SER A 278 -22.47 -7.83 -2.72
C SER A 278 -23.39 -7.32 -3.84
N LEU A 279 -24.65 -7.68 -3.81
CA LEU A 279 -25.66 -7.14 -4.75
C LEU A 279 -25.85 -5.62 -4.63
N ALA A 280 -25.43 -5.02 -3.50
CA ALA A 280 -25.49 -3.58 -3.29
C ALA A 280 -24.24 -2.86 -3.80
N THR A 281 -23.15 -3.59 -4.09
CA THR A 281 -21.90 -3.00 -4.58
C THR A 281 -22.10 -2.33 -5.93
N LYS A 282 -21.68 -1.08 -6.05
CA LYS A 282 -21.70 -0.32 -7.30
C LYS A 282 -20.42 -0.58 -8.09
N PHE A 283 -20.54 -0.70 -9.40
CA PHE A 283 -19.42 -0.85 -10.32
C PHE A 283 -19.34 0.35 -11.27
N GLU A 284 -18.16 0.95 -11.40
CA GLU A 284 -17.88 2.04 -12.33
C GLU A 284 -16.75 1.64 -13.29
N GLY A 285 -16.93 1.90 -14.58
CA GLY A 285 -15.96 1.56 -15.63
C GLY A 285 -15.89 0.07 -16.00
N GLY A 286 -16.74 -0.77 -15.39
CA GLY A 286 -16.82 -2.21 -15.62
C GLY A 286 -17.97 -2.85 -14.87
N THR A 287 -17.95 -4.17 -14.79
CA THR A 287 -18.98 -5.00 -14.12
C THR A 287 -18.32 -6.07 -13.25
N GLU A 288 -19.09 -6.77 -12.43
CA GLU A 288 -18.59 -7.90 -11.63
C GLU A 288 -17.87 -8.97 -12.49
N LYS A 289 -18.30 -9.16 -13.74
CA LYS A 289 -17.69 -10.14 -14.67
C LYS A 289 -16.29 -9.73 -15.13
N ASP A 290 -15.94 -8.46 -15.00
CA ASP A 290 -14.62 -7.91 -15.36
C ASP A 290 -13.61 -8.00 -14.22
N LEU A 291 -14.00 -8.56 -13.06
CA LEU A 291 -13.11 -8.88 -11.95
C LEU A 291 -12.24 -10.08 -12.33
N VAL A 292 -11.06 -9.80 -12.87
CA VAL A 292 -10.07 -10.80 -13.30
C VAL A 292 -8.71 -10.52 -12.68
N LEU A 293 -7.88 -11.54 -12.57
CA LEU A 293 -6.48 -11.41 -12.10
C LEU A 293 -5.74 -10.30 -12.87
N GLY A 294 -5.02 -9.47 -12.14
CA GLY A 294 -4.24 -8.36 -12.69
C GLY A 294 -5.08 -7.12 -13.05
N LYS A 295 -6.38 -7.12 -12.78
CA LYS A 295 -7.20 -5.91 -13.02
C LYS A 295 -6.87 -4.85 -11.97
N HIS A 296 -6.61 -3.62 -12.41
CA HIS A 296 -6.35 -2.47 -11.56
C HIS A 296 -7.67 -1.84 -11.11
N LEU A 297 -7.84 -1.70 -9.80
CA LEU A 297 -9.07 -1.23 -9.17
C LEU A 297 -8.82 -0.18 -8.11
N PHE A 298 -9.84 0.66 -7.90
CA PHE A 298 -10.07 1.37 -6.65
C PHE A 298 -11.30 0.79 -5.98
N ILE A 299 -11.20 0.49 -4.70
CA ILE A 299 -12.28 -0.05 -3.88
C ILE A 299 -12.61 0.95 -2.78
N HIS A 300 -13.88 1.24 -2.60
CA HIS A 300 -14.41 1.98 -1.45
C HIS A 300 -15.37 1.07 -0.69
N GLY A 301 -15.36 1.15 0.64
CA GLY A 301 -16.22 0.34 1.49
C GLY A 301 -15.88 0.49 2.96
N ALA A 302 -16.15 -0.55 3.74
CA ALA A 302 -15.80 -0.64 5.15
C ALA A 302 -14.88 -1.84 5.40
N LEU A 303 -13.96 -1.71 6.34
CA LEU A 303 -13.13 -2.82 6.78
C LEU A 303 -13.77 -3.47 8.01
N VAL A 304 -14.19 -4.73 7.89
CA VAL A 304 -14.87 -5.48 8.93
C VAL A 304 -14.15 -6.81 9.13
N GLN A 305 -13.60 -7.03 10.30
CA GLN A 305 -12.85 -8.26 10.65
C GLN A 305 -11.76 -8.61 9.62
N GLY A 306 -11.09 -7.59 9.10
CA GLY A 306 -10.01 -7.74 8.12
C GLY A 306 -10.45 -8.00 6.67
N VAL A 307 -11.76 -7.98 6.38
CA VAL A 307 -12.35 -8.06 5.04
C VAL A 307 -12.84 -6.69 4.63
N LEU A 308 -12.49 -6.21 3.44
CA LEU A 308 -13.05 -4.98 2.88
C LEU A 308 -14.37 -5.31 2.20
N GLU A 309 -15.49 -4.94 2.83
CA GLU A 309 -16.82 -5.02 2.26
C GLU A 309 -17.02 -3.83 1.32
N ALA A 310 -17.05 -4.11 0.01
CA ALA A 310 -17.04 -3.07 -1.01
C ALA A 310 -18.42 -2.47 -1.24
N ASP A 311 -18.55 -1.15 -1.08
CA ASP A 311 -19.70 -0.37 -1.52
C ASP A 311 -19.57 0.04 -2.98
N GLU A 312 -18.31 0.28 -3.43
CA GLU A 312 -18.01 0.72 -4.78
C GLU A 312 -16.69 0.13 -5.28
N VAL A 313 -16.70 -0.30 -6.55
CA VAL A 313 -15.55 -0.82 -7.29
C VAL A 313 -15.38 -0.02 -8.57
N ILE A 314 -14.25 0.66 -8.72
CA ILE A 314 -13.93 1.51 -9.87
C ILE A 314 -12.79 0.85 -10.66
N PHE A 315 -13.03 0.57 -11.94
CA PHE A 315 -12.05 0.00 -12.87
C PHE A 315 -11.19 1.11 -13.49
N LYS A 316 -9.88 0.84 -13.55
CA LYS A 316 -8.88 1.70 -14.21
C LYS A 316 -8.48 1.16 -15.58
#